data_88f3ad8058294eba4391e4b3bc689b30
#
_entry.id   88f3ad8058294eba4391e4b3bc689b30
#
_cell.length_a   1.000
_cell.length_b   1.000
_cell.length_c   1.000
_cell.angle_alpha   90.00
_cell.angle_beta   90.00
_cell.angle_gamma   90.00
#
_symmetry.space_group_name_H-M   'P 1'
#
loop_
_entity.id
_entity.type
_entity.pdbx_description
1 polymer ?
#
loop_
_entity_poly.entity_id
_entity_poly.type
_entity_poly.pdbx_seq_one_letter_code
_entity_poly.pdbx_strand_id
1 'polypeptide(L)'
;GAGDPTAMMGGSDGFACRKNAPAECVDFLNFIASKANQEGYATAFKTLPANKDAKSVVTDPALQDVLASYDKAAYVMLWLDTMYGQNVGNALNGGVVNMLAGKGQPADIVAAVKSAAAKG
;
A
#
# COMPACT_ATOMS: atom_id res chain seq x y z
N GLY A 1 -12.96 15.50 8.40
CA GLY A 1 -13.75 14.52 7.64
C GLY A 1 -14.60 13.66 8.56
N ALA A 2 -15.51 12.91 7.99
CA ALA A 2 -16.41 12.03 8.74
C ALA A 2 -15.84 10.59 8.90
N GLY A 3 -14.60 10.37 8.52
CA GLY A 3 -13.93 9.06 8.62
C GLY A 3 -13.33 8.80 9.99
N ASP A 4 -12.90 7.55 10.21
CA ASP A 4 -12.17 7.16 11.41
C ASP A 4 -10.74 7.71 11.35
N PRO A 5 -10.32 8.56 12.29
CA PRO A 5 -8.98 9.15 12.30
C PRO A 5 -7.88 8.13 12.61
N THR A 6 -8.24 6.92 13.08
CA THR A 6 -7.32 5.82 13.34
C THR A 6 -7.20 4.84 12.19
N ALA A 7 -7.97 5.02 11.11
CA ALA A 7 -7.85 4.25 9.88
C ALA A 7 -6.65 4.74 9.07
N MET A 8 -5.90 3.80 8.52
CA MET A 8 -4.85 4.08 7.57
C MET A 8 -5.09 3.32 6.28
N MET A 9 -4.77 3.94 5.14
CA MET A 9 -4.81 3.28 3.85
C MET A 9 -3.41 2.84 3.47
N GLY A 10 -3.26 1.60 3.06
CA GLY A 10 -1.97 1.08 2.64
C GLY A 10 -2.05 -0.34 2.12
N GLY A 11 -0.94 -0.81 1.65
CA GLY A 11 -0.75 -2.17 1.18
C GLY A 11 0.73 -2.49 1.12
N SER A 12 1.04 -3.75 0.86
CA SER A 12 2.41 -4.21 0.69
C SER A 12 2.47 -5.22 -0.45
N ASP A 13 3.58 -5.23 -1.15
CA ASP A 13 3.93 -6.35 -2.02
C ASP A 13 4.47 -7.50 -1.15
N GLY A 14 4.26 -8.73 -1.60
CA GLY A 14 4.68 -9.90 -0.86
C GLY A 14 5.18 -11.01 -1.75
N PHE A 15 6.02 -11.84 -1.18
CA PHE A 15 6.46 -13.09 -1.78
C PHE A 15 5.72 -14.25 -1.13
N ALA A 16 5.35 -15.24 -1.92
CA ALA A 16 4.66 -16.42 -1.43
C ALA A 16 5.25 -17.69 -2.05
N CYS A 17 5.33 -18.73 -1.24
CA CYS A 17 5.66 -20.05 -1.73
C CYS A 17 4.39 -20.75 -2.22
N ARG A 18 4.43 -21.30 -3.43
CA ARG A 18 3.33 -22.16 -3.91
C ARG A 18 3.24 -23.43 -3.06
N LYS A 19 2.09 -24.09 -3.07
CA LYS A 19 1.79 -25.28 -2.26
C LYS A 19 2.85 -26.41 -2.32
N ASN A 20 3.46 -26.60 -3.49
CA ASN A 20 4.47 -27.65 -3.74
C ASN A 20 5.87 -27.07 -3.92
N ALA A 21 6.14 -25.90 -3.33
CA ALA A 21 7.50 -25.34 -3.34
C ALA A 21 8.43 -26.18 -2.45
N PRO A 22 9.72 -26.28 -2.78
CA PRO A 22 10.70 -26.91 -1.92
C PRO A 22 10.85 -26.16 -0.59
N ALA A 23 11.36 -26.82 0.44
CA ALA A 23 11.49 -26.24 1.79
C ALA A 23 12.35 -24.97 1.79
N GLU A 24 13.35 -24.90 0.93
CA GLU A 24 14.23 -23.74 0.74
C GLU A 24 13.48 -22.47 0.34
N CYS A 25 12.26 -22.58 -0.18
CA CYS A 25 11.42 -21.43 -0.44
C CYS A 25 11.06 -20.70 0.87
N VAL A 26 10.78 -21.43 1.93
CA VAL A 26 10.50 -20.85 3.26
C VAL A 26 11.77 -20.22 3.83
N ASP A 27 12.92 -20.86 3.65
CA ASP A 27 14.22 -20.32 4.08
C ASP A 27 14.51 -19.00 3.36
N PHE A 28 14.22 -18.92 2.06
CA PHE A 28 14.32 -17.67 1.30
C PHE A 28 13.38 -16.58 1.84
N LEU A 29 12.14 -16.91 2.17
CA LEU A 29 11.21 -15.93 2.77
C LEU A 29 11.74 -15.41 4.11
N ASN A 30 12.27 -16.29 4.96
CA ASN A 30 12.88 -15.91 6.22
C ASN A 30 14.13 -15.04 6.02
N PHE A 31 14.93 -15.37 5.01
CA PHE A 31 16.10 -14.57 4.65
C PHE A 31 15.72 -13.14 4.26
N ILE A 32 14.80 -12.96 3.30
CA ILE A 32 14.39 -11.62 2.85
C ILE A 32 13.65 -10.82 3.94
N ALA A 33 12.93 -11.51 4.85
CA ALA A 33 12.22 -10.88 5.96
C ALA A 33 13.13 -10.59 7.17
N SER A 34 14.38 -11.06 7.17
CA SER A 34 15.31 -10.82 8.26
C SER A 34 15.59 -9.33 8.46
N LYS A 35 15.91 -8.94 9.71
CA LYS A 35 16.22 -7.54 10.04
C LYS A 35 17.28 -6.96 9.10
N ALA A 36 18.41 -7.65 8.94
CA ALA A 36 19.55 -7.15 8.16
C ALA A 36 19.17 -6.90 6.67
N ASN A 37 18.42 -7.84 6.05
CA ASN A 37 17.99 -7.67 4.68
C ASN A 37 16.93 -6.59 4.52
N GLN A 38 16.03 -6.46 5.47
CA GLN A 38 15.03 -5.39 5.49
C GLN A 38 15.65 -4.01 5.74
N GLU A 39 16.68 -3.90 6.55
CA GLU A 39 17.47 -2.67 6.72
C GLU A 39 18.18 -2.29 5.40
N GLY A 40 18.84 -3.26 4.77
CA GLY A 40 19.50 -3.04 3.48
C GLY A 40 18.51 -2.62 2.39
N TYR A 41 17.37 -3.29 2.30
CA TYR A 41 16.31 -2.97 1.33
C TYR A 41 15.73 -1.56 1.57
N ALA A 42 15.35 -1.25 2.80
CA ALA A 42 14.77 0.04 3.16
C ALA A 42 15.74 1.20 2.86
N THR A 43 17.03 0.99 3.12
CA THR A 43 18.08 1.98 2.84
C THR A 43 18.28 2.19 1.34
N ALA A 44 18.39 1.09 0.57
CA ALA A 44 18.66 1.14 -0.86
C ALA A 44 17.51 1.75 -1.67
N PHE A 45 16.27 1.42 -1.32
CA PHE A 45 15.08 1.85 -2.05
C PHE A 45 14.33 3.01 -1.40
N LYS A 46 14.81 3.54 -0.27
CA LYS A 46 14.16 4.62 0.48
C LYS A 46 12.68 4.33 0.73
N THR A 47 12.41 3.16 1.29
CA THR A 47 11.07 2.66 1.56
C THR A 47 10.93 2.19 3.01
N LEU A 48 9.72 1.78 3.40
CA LEU A 48 9.47 1.27 4.73
C LEU A 48 9.79 -0.23 4.80
N PRO A 49 10.54 -0.69 5.83
CA PRO A 49 10.77 -2.11 6.05
C PRO A 49 9.50 -2.80 6.56
N ALA A 50 9.24 -4.03 6.10
CA ALA A 50 8.18 -4.86 6.65
C ALA A 50 8.54 -5.43 8.04
N ASN A 51 9.84 -5.60 8.32
CA ASN A 51 10.30 -6.03 9.62
C ASN A 51 10.34 -4.85 10.60
N LYS A 52 9.55 -4.94 11.68
CA LYS A 52 9.44 -3.86 12.68
C LYS A 52 10.78 -3.52 13.37
N ASP A 53 11.69 -4.49 13.47
CA ASP A 53 12.99 -4.30 14.12
C ASP A 53 14.00 -3.58 13.20
N ALA A 54 13.64 -3.39 11.92
CA ALA A 54 14.44 -2.65 10.93
C ALA A 54 14.05 -1.17 10.79
N LYS A 55 13.11 -0.67 11.58
CA LYS A 55 12.60 0.73 11.47
C LYS A 55 13.69 1.79 11.70
N SER A 56 14.74 1.47 12.45
CA SER A 56 15.80 2.41 12.82
C SER A 56 16.58 3.00 11.64
N VAL A 57 16.58 2.34 10.48
CA VAL A 57 17.28 2.84 9.28
C VAL A 57 16.46 3.85 8.49
N VAL A 58 15.19 4.05 8.84
CA VAL A 58 14.32 5.04 8.20
C VAL A 58 14.66 6.42 8.77
N THR A 59 15.46 7.19 8.03
CA THR A 59 15.92 8.52 8.45
C THR A 59 15.20 9.66 7.73
N ASP A 60 14.48 9.39 6.67
CA ASP A 60 13.67 10.39 5.96
C ASP A 60 12.49 10.84 6.83
N PRO A 61 12.35 12.16 7.12
CA PRO A 61 11.29 12.65 7.99
C PRO A 61 9.88 12.31 7.52
N ALA A 62 9.62 12.36 6.20
CA ALA A 62 8.30 12.04 5.65
C ALA A 62 7.96 10.54 5.86
N LEU A 63 8.95 9.65 5.68
CA LEU A 63 8.77 8.23 5.96
C LEU A 63 8.63 7.94 7.45
N GLN A 64 9.30 8.71 8.33
CA GLN A 64 9.11 8.60 9.78
C GLN A 64 7.70 9.00 10.21
N ASP A 65 7.11 10.05 9.61
CA ASP A 65 5.73 10.45 9.85
C ASP A 65 4.74 9.36 9.41
N VAL A 66 5.02 8.70 8.28
CA VAL A 66 4.21 7.55 7.82
C VAL A 66 4.32 6.39 8.80
N LEU A 67 5.52 6.02 9.26
CA LEU A 67 5.71 4.98 10.28
C LEU A 67 4.95 5.30 11.57
N ALA A 68 5.05 6.53 12.05
CA ALA A 68 4.34 6.97 13.25
C ALA A 68 2.81 6.89 13.09
N SER A 69 2.31 7.09 11.87
CA SER A 69 0.89 6.93 11.54
C SER A 69 0.48 5.46 11.53
N TYR A 70 1.30 4.57 10.96
CA TYR A 70 1.07 3.12 11.02
C TYR A 70 1.07 2.59 12.45
N ASP A 71 1.98 3.05 13.30
CA ASP A 71 2.05 2.61 14.70
C ASP A 71 0.83 3.03 15.54
N LYS A 72 0.11 4.07 15.12
CA LYS A 72 -1.12 4.55 15.74
C LYS A 72 -2.39 4.01 15.10
N ALA A 73 -2.29 3.39 13.93
CA ALA A 73 -3.45 2.91 13.20
C ALA A 73 -4.14 1.75 13.93
N ALA A 74 -5.44 1.84 14.12
CA ALA A 74 -6.24 0.73 14.64
C ALA A 74 -6.41 -0.37 13.59
N TYR A 75 -6.43 0.01 12.31
CA TYR A 75 -6.46 -0.92 11.18
C TYR A 75 -5.93 -0.26 9.91
N VAL A 76 -5.50 -1.09 8.97
CA VAL A 76 -5.05 -0.67 7.64
C VAL A 76 -6.03 -1.22 6.61
N MET A 77 -6.58 -0.34 5.77
CA MET A 77 -7.43 -0.69 4.64
C MET A 77 -6.59 -0.76 3.37
N LEU A 78 -6.92 -1.72 2.51
CA LEU A 78 -6.37 -1.75 1.16
C LEU A 78 -6.83 -0.54 0.34
N TRP A 79 -6.07 -0.21 -0.69
CA TRP A 79 -6.44 0.84 -1.63
C TRP A 79 -7.78 0.54 -2.30
N LEU A 80 -8.51 1.60 -2.61
CA LEU A 80 -9.85 1.53 -3.18
C LEU A 80 -9.88 0.74 -4.49
N ASP A 81 -8.90 0.93 -5.35
CA ASP A 81 -8.74 0.24 -6.63
C ASP A 81 -8.50 -1.27 -6.48
N THR A 82 -7.88 -1.70 -5.39
CA THR A 82 -7.69 -3.11 -5.08
C THR A 82 -8.92 -3.71 -4.38
N MET A 83 -9.52 -2.95 -3.46
CA MET A 83 -10.58 -3.44 -2.56
C MET A 83 -11.92 -3.65 -3.28
N TYR A 84 -12.26 -2.79 -4.22
CA TYR A 84 -13.56 -2.79 -4.89
C TYR A 84 -13.52 -3.32 -6.34
N GLY A 85 -12.41 -3.93 -6.73
CA GLY A 85 -12.27 -4.62 -8.01
C GLY A 85 -11.90 -3.71 -9.19
N GLN A 86 -11.66 -4.35 -10.34
CA GLN A 86 -11.04 -3.73 -11.51
C GLN A 86 -11.86 -2.55 -12.08
N ASN A 87 -13.19 -2.64 -12.06
CA ASN A 87 -14.02 -1.58 -12.62
C ASN A 87 -13.90 -0.28 -11.81
N VAL A 88 -13.92 -0.39 -10.49
CA VAL A 88 -13.73 0.74 -9.58
C VAL A 88 -12.31 1.27 -9.66
N GLY A 89 -11.31 0.38 -9.70
CA GLY A 89 -9.92 0.76 -9.87
C GLY A 89 -9.67 1.53 -11.17
N ASN A 90 -10.19 1.05 -12.29
CA ASN A 90 -10.06 1.75 -13.57
C ASN A 90 -10.75 3.12 -13.56
N ALA A 91 -11.93 3.24 -12.94
CA ALA A 91 -12.65 4.50 -12.82
C ALA A 91 -11.88 5.53 -11.98
N LEU A 92 -11.31 5.08 -10.85
CA LEU A 92 -10.49 5.93 -9.99
C LEU A 92 -9.22 6.39 -10.70
N ASN A 93 -8.41 5.45 -11.17
CA ASN A 93 -7.11 5.74 -11.77
C ASN A 93 -7.24 6.56 -13.06
N GLY A 94 -8.20 6.22 -13.93
CA GLY A 94 -8.48 6.99 -15.14
C GLY A 94 -8.98 8.40 -14.84
N GLY A 95 -9.82 8.54 -13.81
CA GLY A 95 -10.30 9.84 -13.36
C GLY A 95 -9.17 10.74 -12.82
N VAL A 96 -8.26 10.18 -12.02
CA VAL A 96 -7.08 10.91 -11.52
C VAL A 96 -6.16 11.34 -12.66
N VAL A 97 -5.88 10.45 -13.61
CA VAL A 97 -5.07 10.78 -14.79
C VAL A 97 -5.70 11.92 -15.60
N ASN A 98 -7.02 11.88 -15.81
CA ASN A 98 -7.72 12.95 -16.54
C ASN A 98 -7.66 14.27 -15.76
N MET A 99 -7.84 14.24 -14.45
CA MET A 99 -7.75 15.43 -13.62
C MET A 99 -6.35 16.05 -13.68
N LEU A 100 -5.30 15.25 -13.55
CA LEU A 100 -3.91 15.72 -13.66
C LEU A 100 -3.58 16.26 -15.04
N ALA A 101 -4.23 15.76 -16.09
CA ALA A 101 -4.13 16.27 -17.45
C ALA A 101 -4.99 17.53 -17.72
N GLY A 102 -5.69 18.06 -16.72
CA GLY A 102 -6.57 19.22 -16.85
C GLY A 102 -7.90 18.93 -17.59
N LYS A 103 -8.26 17.65 -17.74
CA LYS A 103 -9.44 17.19 -18.50
C LYS A 103 -10.65 16.78 -17.63
N GLY A 104 -10.56 16.96 -16.33
CA GLY A 104 -11.61 16.57 -15.39
C GLY A 104 -11.50 17.27 -14.05
N GLN A 105 -12.55 17.17 -13.25
CA GLN A 105 -12.66 17.73 -11.92
C GLN A 105 -12.75 16.61 -10.87
N PRO A 106 -12.41 16.86 -9.59
CA PRO A 106 -12.55 15.87 -8.52
C PRO A 106 -13.95 15.25 -8.43
N ALA A 107 -15.01 16.04 -8.71
CA ALA A 107 -16.39 15.55 -8.71
C ALA A 107 -16.64 14.47 -9.79
N ASP A 108 -15.96 14.56 -10.93
CA ASP A 108 -16.10 13.58 -12.02
C ASP A 108 -15.53 12.22 -11.59
N ILE A 109 -14.44 12.22 -10.83
CA ILE A 109 -13.83 11.00 -10.27
C ILE A 109 -14.81 10.33 -9.32
N VAL A 110 -15.42 11.08 -8.41
CA VAL A 110 -16.39 10.55 -7.44
C VAL A 110 -17.60 9.96 -8.16
N ALA A 111 -18.10 10.64 -9.19
CA ALA A 111 -19.24 10.17 -9.99
C ALA A 111 -18.90 8.88 -10.74
N ALA A 112 -17.72 8.81 -11.38
CA ALA A 112 -17.26 7.64 -12.11
C ALA A 112 -17.07 6.42 -11.18
N VAL A 113 -16.45 6.61 -10.02
CA VAL A 113 -16.24 5.56 -9.01
C VAL A 113 -17.58 5.03 -8.49
N LYS A 114 -18.51 5.91 -8.12
CA LYS A 114 -19.86 5.50 -7.69
C LYS A 114 -20.60 4.71 -8.77
N SER A 115 -20.52 5.16 -10.02
CA SER A 115 -21.15 4.46 -11.16
C SER A 115 -20.52 3.08 -11.39
N ALA A 116 -19.20 2.96 -11.26
CA ALA A 116 -18.50 1.68 -11.39
C ALA A 116 -18.87 0.71 -10.27
N ALA A 117 -18.91 1.19 -9.03
CA ALA A 117 -19.28 0.39 -7.86
C ALA A 117 -20.73 -0.12 -7.92
N ALA A 118 -21.65 0.63 -8.53
CA ALA A 118 -23.04 0.22 -8.68
C ALA A 118 -23.24 -0.89 -9.73
N LYS A 119 -22.26 -1.14 -10.57
CA LYS A 119 -22.32 -2.17 -11.64
C LYS A 119 -21.73 -3.51 -11.22
N GLY A 120 -21.11 -3.60 -10.04
CA GLY A 120 -20.53 -4.83 -9.44
C GLY A 120 -19.11 -5.08 -9.89
#